data_87f3ff832208be029dd9607194cac17e
#
_entry.id   87f3ff832208be029dd9607194cac17e
#
_cell.length_a   1.000
_cell.length_b   1.000
_cell.length_c   1.000
_cell.angle_alpha   90.00
_cell.angle_beta   90.00
_cell.angle_gamma   90.00
#
_symmetry.space_group_name_H-M   'P 1'
#
loop_
_entity.id
_entity.type
_entity.pdbx_description
1 polymer ?
#
loop_
_entity_poly.entity_id
_entity_poly.type
_entity_poly.pdbx_seq_one_letter_code
_entity_poly.pdbx_strand_id
1 'polypeptide(L)'
;VAHPSALTATTDATRHHDPEVRGFASDNYSGVHPEILTAIALANGGHQPAYGADAYTEHLQGVFRAHLGPHAEVYPVFNGTGANVVALQALTDRWGAVITAETAHIHTDECGAPERVGGLKLLTVPTPDGKLTPELIARQAFGFDDEHRATPQVVSITQTTELGTRYTPEEIRAICEFAHERGMTVHLDGARIANAAAALDLPLAAFTTDAGVDVLSFGGTKNGMLFGEAVVLLTPGVARRMRHVRKLSMQLAAKMRFVSAQFEALLAGDLWLRGARHANAMARRLAEGVREVDGVRILHPVESNAVFARLPHDVSERLQKRYRFYFWDEAAGDVRWMCSFDTTDEDVDGFLTALREEMAR
;
A
#
# COMPACT_ATOMS: atom_id res chain seq x y z
N VAL A 1 16.37 29.88 27.33
CA VAL A 1 15.03 29.66 26.78
C VAL A 1 14.66 28.23 27.08
N ALA A 2 13.75 28.04 28.05
CA ALA A 2 13.33 26.72 28.51
C ALA A 2 12.57 26.00 27.38
N HIS A 3 12.99 24.79 27.03
CA HIS A 3 12.17 23.88 26.23
C HIS A 3 10.86 23.60 26.99
N PRO A 4 9.68 23.66 26.36
CA PRO A 4 8.48 23.15 26.98
C PRO A 4 8.63 21.63 27.13
N SER A 5 8.98 21.23 28.34
CA SER A 5 8.93 19.84 28.77
C SER A 5 7.49 19.37 28.79
N ALA A 6 7.30 18.16 28.30
CA ALA A 6 6.13 17.30 28.41
C ALA A 6 4.79 17.99 28.09
N LEU A 7 4.16 17.53 27.03
CA LEU A 7 2.71 17.63 26.84
C LEU A 7 2.02 16.92 28.03
N THR A 8 1.91 17.63 29.15
CA THR A 8 0.88 17.31 30.15
C THR A 8 -0.43 17.63 29.47
N ALA A 9 -1.14 16.58 29.04
CA ALA A 9 -2.50 16.71 28.53
C ALA A 9 -3.39 17.28 29.65
N THR A 10 -3.62 18.58 29.62
CA THR A 10 -4.63 19.27 30.43
C THR A 10 -5.94 19.41 29.63
N THR A 11 -6.26 18.44 28.83
CA THR A 11 -7.52 18.38 28.13
C THR A 11 -8.35 17.25 28.71
N ASP A 12 -9.64 17.49 28.93
CA ASP A 12 -10.67 16.47 29.24
C ASP A 12 -10.90 15.56 28.03
N ALA A 13 -9.82 15.16 27.32
CA ALA A 13 -9.90 14.31 26.16
C ALA A 13 -10.32 12.90 26.60
N THR A 14 -11.50 12.50 26.17
CA THR A 14 -12.09 11.19 26.49
C THR A 14 -11.84 10.22 25.34
N ARG A 15 -11.40 9.01 25.66
CA ARG A 15 -11.30 7.93 24.69
C ARG A 15 -12.71 7.43 24.34
N HIS A 16 -13.02 7.32 23.02
CA HIS A 16 -14.33 6.92 22.51
C HIS A 16 -14.37 5.47 22.02
N HIS A 17 -13.29 4.70 22.16
CA HIS A 17 -13.18 3.30 21.75
C HIS A 17 -12.44 2.48 22.81
N ASP A 18 -12.64 1.17 22.80
CA ASP A 18 -11.87 0.25 23.60
C ASP A 18 -10.51 -0.02 22.90
N PRO A 19 -9.37 0.30 23.54
CA PRO A 19 -8.05 0.11 22.94
C PRO A 19 -7.61 -1.35 22.83
N GLU A 20 -8.30 -2.27 23.51
CA GLU A 20 -7.98 -3.69 23.50
C GLU A 20 -8.72 -4.45 22.39
N VAL A 21 -9.70 -3.81 21.74
CA VAL A 21 -10.43 -4.42 20.62
C VAL A 21 -9.61 -4.35 19.35
N ARG A 22 -9.24 -5.51 18.80
CA ARG A 22 -8.60 -5.67 17.50
C ARG A 22 -9.46 -6.51 16.56
N GLY A 23 -9.24 -6.36 15.26
CA GLY A 23 -9.98 -7.08 14.23
C GLY A 23 -9.08 -7.41 13.05
N PHE A 24 -9.62 -8.16 12.10
CA PHE A 24 -8.89 -8.64 10.93
C PHE A 24 -9.43 -8.07 9.62
N ALA A 25 -10.03 -6.88 9.66
CA ALA A 25 -10.64 -6.26 8.48
C ALA A 25 -9.60 -5.59 7.57
N SER A 26 -8.70 -4.80 8.16
CA SER A 26 -7.70 -4.05 7.42
C SER A 26 -6.56 -3.59 8.32
N ASP A 27 -5.35 -3.55 7.78
CA ASP A 27 -4.19 -2.92 8.37
C ASP A 27 -4.34 -1.37 8.52
N ASN A 28 -5.33 -0.76 7.87
CA ASN A 28 -5.74 0.62 8.14
C ASN A 28 -6.45 0.81 9.50
N TYR A 29 -6.82 -0.26 10.19
CA TYR A 29 -7.54 -0.17 11.49
C TYR A 29 -6.57 -0.08 12.67
N SER A 30 -5.30 -0.44 12.45
CA SER A 30 -4.26 -0.34 13.47
C SER A 30 -4.01 1.10 13.90
N GLY A 31 -3.42 1.25 15.07
CA GLY A 31 -2.96 2.54 15.57
C GLY A 31 -1.70 3.04 14.85
N VAL A 32 -0.96 3.89 15.53
CA VAL A 32 0.26 4.51 15.02
C VAL A 32 1.43 4.01 15.87
N HIS A 33 2.57 3.71 15.24
CA HIS A 33 3.79 3.38 16.00
C HIS A 33 4.16 4.49 17.00
N PRO A 34 4.52 4.17 18.24
CA PRO A 34 4.94 5.17 19.23
C PRO A 34 6.09 6.05 18.74
N GLU A 35 7.01 5.49 17.97
CA GLU A 35 8.15 6.21 17.37
C GLU A 35 7.66 7.27 16.37
N ILE A 36 6.61 6.99 15.62
CA ILE A 36 5.98 7.93 14.69
C ILE A 36 5.31 9.09 15.45
N LEU A 37 4.55 8.78 16.52
CA LEU A 37 3.94 9.81 17.36
C LEU A 37 5.01 10.71 17.99
N THR A 38 6.12 10.15 18.42
CA THR A 38 7.27 10.89 18.94
C THR A 38 7.86 11.81 17.86
N ALA A 39 8.03 11.33 16.62
CA ALA A 39 8.56 12.13 15.53
C ALA A 39 7.63 13.32 15.18
N ILE A 40 6.30 13.10 15.18
CA ILE A 40 5.31 14.17 15.00
C ILE A 40 5.46 15.23 16.11
N ALA A 41 5.58 14.80 17.36
CA ALA A 41 5.77 15.71 18.50
C ALA A 41 7.08 16.51 18.40
N LEU A 42 8.18 15.88 17.97
CA LEU A 42 9.46 16.54 17.75
C LEU A 42 9.42 17.54 16.57
N ALA A 43 8.67 17.24 15.51
CA ALA A 43 8.50 18.15 14.40
C ALA A 43 7.60 19.36 14.73
N ASN A 44 6.92 19.33 15.89
CA ASN A 44 6.09 20.44 16.35
C ASN A 44 6.98 21.53 16.99
N GLY A 45 6.48 22.75 16.96
CA GLY A 45 7.20 23.91 17.50
C GLY A 45 7.94 24.70 16.41
N GLY A 46 8.16 25.98 16.68
CA GLY A 46 8.74 26.92 15.72
C GLY A 46 7.95 27.02 14.40
N HIS A 47 8.47 27.83 13.48
CA HIS A 47 7.91 27.96 12.14
C HIS A 47 8.84 27.34 11.11
N GLN A 48 8.28 26.61 10.15
CA GLN A 48 8.97 26.08 8.99
C GLN A 48 8.24 26.53 7.72
N PRO A 49 8.93 26.71 6.60
CA PRO A 49 8.30 26.99 5.31
C PRO A 49 7.23 25.92 4.99
N ALA A 50 6.14 26.38 4.37
CA ALA A 50 5.00 25.52 4.05
C ALA A 50 5.21 24.74 2.73
N TYR A 51 4.29 23.80 2.45
CA TYR A 51 4.16 23.10 1.18
C TYR A 51 5.39 22.30 0.74
N GLY A 52 6.11 21.73 1.70
CA GLY A 52 7.26 20.87 1.43
C GLY A 52 8.58 21.60 1.16
N ALA A 53 8.65 22.90 1.50
CA ALA A 53 9.89 23.66 1.50
C ALA A 53 10.59 23.67 2.89
N ASP A 54 10.15 22.80 3.78
CA ASP A 54 10.67 22.63 5.15
C ASP A 54 11.87 21.67 5.19
N ALA A 55 12.65 21.74 6.28
CA ALA A 55 13.86 20.95 6.46
C ALA A 55 13.60 19.43 6.50
N TYR A 56 12.45 18.99 7.04
CA TYR A 56 12.09 17.56 7.07
C TYR A 56 11.85 17.02 5.67
N THR A 57 11.10 17.75 4.84
CA THR A 57 10.83 17.34 3.45
C THR A 57 12.09 17.36 2.59
N GLU A 58 13.03 18.29 2.84
CA GLU A 58 14.33 18.30 2.20
C GLU A 58 15.17 17.09 2.60
N HIS A 59 15.29 16.80 3.90
CA HIS A 59 16.05 15.67 4.42
C HIS A 59 15.46 14.33 3.93
N LEU A 60 14.14 14.23 3.84
CA LEU A 60 13.43 13.02 3.38
C LEU A 60 13.89 12.55 2.00
N GLN A 61 14.34 13.45 1.11
CA GLN A 61 14.91 13.07 -0.19
C GLN A 61 16.12 12.14 -0.01
N GLY A 62 16.99 12.45 0.97
CA GLY A 62 18.15 11.61 1.31
C GLY A 62 17.74 10.25 1.88
N VAL A 63 16.72 10.23 2.72
CA VAL A 63 16.20 8.99 3.32
C VAL A 63 15.69 8.02 2.24
N PHE A 64 14.88 8.51 1.30
CA PHE A 64 14.39 7.66 0.22
C PHE A 64 15.49 7.22 -0.75
N ARG A 65 16.47 8.09 -1.03
CA ARG A 65 17.63 7.71 -1.87
C ARG A 65 18.46 6.59 -1.26
N ALA A 66 18.57 6.54 0.06
CA ALA A 66 19.28 5.46 0.74
C ALA A 66 18.62 4.08 0.52
N HIS A 67 17.30 4.03 0.32
CA HIS A 67 16.55 2.80 0.10
C HIS A 67 16.31 2.45 -1.36
N LEU A 68 16.20 3.47 -2.25
CA LEU A 68 15.71 3.32 -3.62
C LEU A 68 16.71 3.80 -4.68
N GLY A 69 17.91 4.21 -4.27
CA GLY A 69 18.97 4.65 -5.18
C GLY A 69 19.03 6.17 -5.40
N PRO A 70 20.15 6.65 -5.98
CA PRO A 70 20.53 8.07 -5.96
C PRO A 70 19.60 8.98 -6.78
N HIS A 71 18.82 8.42 -7.69
CA HIS A 71 17.91 9.18 -8.55
C HIS A 71 16.50 9.32 -7.99
N ALA A 72 16.19 8.68 -6.86
CA ALA A 72 14.86 8.76 -6.25
C ALA A 72 14.48 10.21 -5.87
N GLU A 73 13.32 10.66 -6.36
CA GLU A 73 12.69 11.92 -6.00
C GLU A 73 11.36 11.65 -5.30
N VAL A 74 11.23 12.04 -4.03
CA VAL A 74 10.05 11.75 -3.22
C VAL A 74 9.10 12.93 -3.11
N TYR A 75 7.81 12.64 -3.26
CA TYR A 75 6.70 13.58 -3.17
C TYR A 75 5.65 13.07 -2.19
N PRO A 76 5.68 13.46 -0.91
CA PRO A 76 4.67 13.04 0.05
C PRO A 76 3.27 13.53 -0.33
N VAL A 77 2.27 12.67 -0.07
CA VAL A 77 0.84 12.89 -0.33
C VAL A 77 0.00 12.38 0.85
N PHE A 78 -1.31 12.63 0.86
CA PHE A 78 -2.15 12.30 2.01
C PHE A 78 -2.54 10.83 2.12
N ASN A 79 -2.84 10.17 1.00
CA ASN A 79 -3.39 8.81 0.99
C ASN A 79 -3.03 8.04 -0.29
N GLY A 80 -3.31 6.72 -0.30
CA GLY A 80 -2.97 5.81 -1.40
C GLY A 80 -3.66 6.15 -2.71
N THR A 81 -4.97 6.41 -2.70
CA THR A 81 -5.70 6.84 -3.90
C THR A 81 -5.10 8.12 -4.48
N GLY A 82 -4.74 9.09 -3.63
CA GLY A 82 -4.06 10.29 -4.07
C GLY A 82 -2.67 10.02 -4.66
N ALA A 83 -1.91 9.07 -4.10
CA ALA A 83 -0.63 8.65 -4.65
C ALA A 83 -0.78 8.05 -6.05
N ASN A 84 -1.69 7.11 -6.21
CA ASN A 84 -1.96 6.43 -7.48
C ASN A 84 -2.47 7.41 -8.55
N VAL A 85 -3.45 8.26 -8.23
CA VAL A 85 -3.96 9.28 -9.16
C VAL A 85 -2.87 10.24 -9.59
N VAL A 86 -2.07 10.77 -8.66
CA VAL A 86 -0.97 11.70 -8.96
C VAL A 86 0.11 11.03 -9.80
N ALA A 87 0.51 9.80 -9.46
CA ALA A 87 1.50 9.04 -10.20
C ALA A 87 1.05 8.78 -11.64
N LEU A 88 -0.13 8.19 -11.81
CA LEU A 88 -0.66 7.80 -13.11
C LEU A 88 -0.96 9.02 -13.99
N GLN A 89 -1.53 10.09 -13.42
CA GLN A 89 -1.78 11.35 -14.16
C GLN A 89 -0.49 12.03 -14.62
N ALA A 90 0.60 11.90 -13.84
CA ALA A 90 1.89 12.47 -14.21
C ALA A 90 2.61 11.70 -15.33
N LEU A 91 2.23 10.41 -15.51
CA LEU A 91 2.79 9.50 -16.51
C LEU A 91 1.98 9.40 -17.80
N THR A 92 0.76 9.92 -17.82
CA THR A 92 -0.15 9.77 -18.97
C THR A 92 -0.48 11.11 -19.63
N ASP A 93 -0.65 11.08 -20.93
CA ASP A 93 -1.32 12.14 -21.70
C ASP A 93 -2.85 12.01 -21.56
N ARG A 94 -3.59 13.02 -22.04
CA ARG A 94 -5.06 13.06 -21.98
C ARG A 94 -5.76 11.92 -22.72
N TRP A 95 -5.09 11.30 -23.69
CA TRP A 95 -5.53 10.12 -24.44
C TRP A 95 -4.85 8.85 -23.97
N GLY A 96 -4.11 8.93 -22.88
CA GLY A 96 -3.34 7.82 -22.34
C GLY A 96 -4.20 6.78 -21.61
N ALA A 97 -3.71 5.55 -21.60
CA ALA A 97 -4.31 4.44 -20.89
C ALA A 97 -3.28 3.72 -20.01
N VAL A 98 -3.79 3.11 -18.95
CA VAL A 98 -3.01 2.32 -17.99
C VAL A 98 -3.47 0.87 -18.08
N ILE A 99 -2.56 -0.06 -18.36
CA ILE A 99 -2.81 -1.50 -18.31
C ILE A 99 -2.62 -1.98 -16.87
N THR A 100 -3.62 -2.67 -16.32
CA THR A 100 -3.58 -3.17 -14.94
C THR A 100 -4.35 -4.48 -14.78
N ALA A 101 -4.13 -5.22 -13.68
CA ALA A 101 -4.95 -6.38 -13.34
C ALA A 101 -6.40 -5.96 -13.04
N GLU A 102 -7.37 -6.80 -13.35
CA GLU A 102 -8.79 -6.51 -13.02
C GLU A 102 -9.06 -6.43 -11.51
N THR A 103 -8.21 -7.04 -10.69
CA THR A 103 -8.27 -6.99 -9.23
C THR A 103 -7.56 -5.77 -8.63
N ALA A 104 -6.85 -4.97 -9.45
CA ALA A 104 -6.08 -3.85 -8.97
C ALA A 104 -6.93 -2.81 -8.25
N HIS A 105 -6.44 -2.30 -7.12
CA HIS A 105 -7.11 -1.30 -6.28
C HIS A 105 -7.55 -0.06 -7.06
N ILE A 106 -6.72 0.39 -8.00
CA ILE A 106 -7.02 1.53 -8.89
C ILE A 106 -8.26 1.30 -9.75
N HIS A 107 -8.66 0.05 -9.99
CA HIS A 107 -9.86 -0.31 -10.74
C HIS A 107 -11.05 -0.58 -9.83
N THR A 108 -10.84 -1.26 -8.69
CA THR A 108 -11.93 -1.81 -7.87
C THR A 108 -12.33 -0.90 -6.71
N ASP A 109 -11.37 -0.27 -6.01
CA ASP A 109 -11.60 0.34 -4.69
C ASP A 109 -11.19 1.83 -4.58
N GLU A 110 -11.07 2.55 -5.71
CA GLU A 110 -10.78 3.98 -5.73
C GLU A 110 -11.91 4.84 -6.32
N CYS A 111 -13.12 4.28 -6.37
CA CYS A 111 -14.33 4.99 -6.83
C CYS A 111 -14.18 5.63 -8.23
N GLY A 112 -13.34 5.03 -9.12
CA GLY A 112 -13.02 5.57 -10.44
C GLY A 112 -12.16 6.85 -10.40
N ALA A 113 -11.45 7.11 -9.29
CA ALA A 113 -10.62 8.31 -9.17
C ALA A 113 -9.52 8.41 -10.23
N PRO A 114 -8.81 7.33 -10.61
CA PRO A 114 -7.84 7.40 -11.69
C PRO A 114 -8.45 7.89 -13.00
N GLU A 115 -9.62 7.40 -13.36
CA GLU A 115 -10.32 7.78 -14.60
C GLU A 115 -10.94 9.18 -14.53
N ARG A 116 -11.62 9.52 -13.42
CA ARG A 116 -12.36 10.78 -13.29
C ARG A 116 -11.47 11.96 -12.91
N VAL A 117 -10.53 11.77 -11.99
CA VAL A 117 -9.62 12.82 -11.51
C VAL A 117 -8.32 12.81 -12.29
N GLY A 118 -7.75 11.62 -12.52
CA GLY A 118 -6.55 11.44 -13.34
C GLY A 118 -6.79 11.72 -14.83
N GLY A 119 -8.03 11.53 -15.31
CA GLY A 119 -8.41 11.78 -16.70
C GLY A 119 -7.81 10.78 -17.69
N LEU A 120 -7.54 9.58 -17.24
CA LEU A 120 -6.96 8.48 -18.00
C LEU A 120 -7.99 7.35 -18.21
N LYS A 121 -7.63 6.33 -18.97
CA LYS A 121 -8.41 5.11 -19.14
C LYS A 121 -7.69 3.92 -18.52
N LEU A 122 -8.42 3.08 -17.78
CA LEU A 122 -7.91 1.79 -17.35
C LEU A 122 -8.23 0.72 -18.41
N LEU A 123 -7.22 -0.08 -18.75
CA LEU A 123 -7.31 -1.28 -19.60
C LEU A 123 -7.03 -2.49 -18.72
N THR A 124 -8.09 -3.11 -18.21
CA THR A 124 -7.99 -4.21 -17.26
C THR A 124 -7.69 -5.54 -17.96
N VAL A 125 -6.97 -6.41 -17.26
CA VAL A 125 -6.61 -7.74 -17.71
C VAL A 125 -6.99 -8.76 -16.63
N PRO A 126 -7.81 -9.77 -16.94
CA PRO A 126 -8.07 -10.88 -16.03
C PRO A 126 -6.79 -11.63 -15.67
N THR A 127 -6.62 -11.92 -14.38
CA THR A 127 -5.46 -12.62 -13.86
C THR A 127 -5.90 -13.73 -12.89
N PRO A 128 -5.19 -14.86 -12.81
CA PRO A 128 -5.57 -15.94 -11.90
C PRO A 128 -5.19 -15.67 -10.44
N ASP A 129 -4.20 -14.80 -10.21
CA ASP A 129 -3.55 -14.58 -8.91
C ASP A 129 -3.26 -13.10 -8.61
N GLY A 130 -3.84 -12.18 -9.37
CA GLY A 130 -3.61 -10.74 -9.25
C GLY A 130 -2.34 -10.24 -9.95
N LYS A 131 -1.52 -11.13 -10.53
CA LYS A 131 -0.26 -10.76 -11.19
C LYS A 131 -0.41 -10.63 -12.70
N LEU A 132 0.13 -9.57 -13.26
CA LEU A 132 0.36 -9.43 -14.69
C LEU A 132 1.62 -10.17 -15.11
N THR A 133 1.64 -10.62 -16.38
CA THR A 133 2.84 -11.10 -17.07
C THR A 133 2.98 -10.37 -18.41
N PRO A 134 4.15 -10.39 -19.07
CA PRO A 134 4.30 -9.82 -20.41
C PRO A 134 3.24 -10.30 -21.40
N GLU A 135 2.87 -11.58 -21.38
CA GLU A 135 1.86 -12.17 -22.26
C GLU A 135 0.44 -11.64 -21.95
N LEU A 136 0.13 -11.43 -20.68
CA LEU A 136 -1.14 -10.84 -20.26
C LEU A 136 -1.22 -9.36 -20.65
N ILE A 137 -0.13 -8.60 -20.43
CA ILE A 137 -0.02 -7.20 -20.80
C ILE A 137 -0.17 -7.04 -22.33
N ALA A 138 0.42 -7.94 -23.13
CA ALA A 138 0.36 -7.91 -24.59
C ALA A 138 -1.08 -7.91 -25.13
N ARG A 139 -2.05 -8.44 -24.37
CA ARG A 139 -3.49 -8.43 -24.75
C ARG A 139 -4.07 -7.02 -24.86
N GLN A 140 -3.47 -6.03 -24.20
CA GLN A 140 -3.88 -4.64 -24.21
C GLN A 140 -2.82 -3.70 -24.82
N ALA A 141 -1.55 -4.12 -24.92
CA ALA A 141 -0.42 -3.33 -25.40
C ALA A 141 -0.37 -3.32 -26.95
N PHE A 142 -1.38 -2.70 -27.57
CA PHE A 142 -1.47 -2.52 -29.02
C PHE A 142 -2.21 -1.23 -29.39
N GLY A 143 -2.14 -0.80 -30.66
CA GLY A 143 -2.83 0.39 -31.16
C GLY A 143 -2.17 1.68 -30.68
N PHE A 144 -0.85 1.71 -30.60
CA PHE A 144 -0.09 2.89 -30.12
C PHE A 144 -0.25 4.12 -31.02
N ASP A 145 -0.44 3.92 -32.31
CA ASP A 145 -0.63 4.98 -33.33
C ASP A 145 -2.08 5.07 -33.83
N ASP A 146 -3.02 4.40 -33.17
CA ASP A 146 -4.42 4.38 -33.56
C ASP A 146 -5.20 5.50 -32.85
N GLU A 147 -5.63 6.52 -33.59
CA GLU A 147 -6.40 7.66 -33.05
C GLU A 147 -7.78 7.28 -32.51
N HIS A 148 -8.28 6.09 -32.82
CA HIS A 148 -9.57 5.58 -32.31
C HIS A 148 -9.44 4.88 -30.96
N ARG A 149 -8.20 4.70 -30.46
CA ARG A 149 -7.92 3.97 -29.23
C ARG A 149 -7.16 4.84 -28.22
N ALA A 150 -7.52 4.73 -26.95
CA ALA A 150 -6.67 5.29 -25.89
C ALA A 150 -5.31 4.55 -25.91
N THR A 151 -4.23 5.32 -26.01
CA THR A 151 -2.87 4.80 -26.18
C THR A 151 -2.35 4.21 -24.86
N PRO A 152 -1.95 2.94 -24.81
CA PRO A 152 -1.31 2.37 -23.63
C PRO A 152 0.02 3.10 -23.34
N GLN A 153 0.15 3.72 -22.18
CA GLN A 153 1.34 4.49 -21.80
C GLN A 153 1.98 4.00 -20.50
N VAL A 154 1.19 3.32 -19.67
CA VAL A 154 1.64 2.83 -18.36
C VAL A 154 1.18 1.39 -18.16
N VAL A 155 2.05 0.58 -17.58
CA VAL A 155 1.68 -0.68 -16.93
C VAL A 155 1.70 -0.44 -15.43
N SER A 156 0.59 -0.70 -14.74
CA SER A 156 0.49 -0.58 -13.28
C SER A 156 0.33 -1.96 -12.64
N ILE A 157 1.25 -2.29 -11.72
CA ILE A 157 1.24 -3.51 -10.92
C ILE A 157 1.19 -3.17 -9.44
N THR A 158 0.74 -4.11 -8.59
CA THR A 158 0.61 -3.91 -7.14
C THR A 158 1.49 -4.88 -6.37
N GLN A 159 2.25 -4.39 -5.40
CA GLN A 159 3.15 -5.19 -4.56
C GLN A 159 2.89 -4.91 -3.06
N THR A 160 2.36 -5.86 -2.28
CA THR A 160 1.79 -7.16 -2.72
C THR A 160 0.44 -6.95 -3.39
N THR A 161 0.02 -7.91 -4.23
CA THR A 161 -1.25 -7.81 -4.95
C THR A 161 -2.46 -7.79 -4.00
N GLU A 162 -3.61 -7.42 -4.51
CA GLU A 162 -4.87 -7.39 -3.76
C GLU A 162 -5.32 -8.79 -3.30
N LEU A 163 -4.81 -9.85 -3.93
CA LEU A 163 -5.01 -11.26 -3.53
C LEU A 163 -3.93 -11.77 -2.56
N GLY A 164 -3.03 -10.91 -2.09
CA GLY A 164 -1.97 -11.23 -1.13
C GLY A 164 -0.77 -11.96 -1.72
N THR A 165 -0.74 -12.18 -3.02
CA THR A 165 0.42 -12.73 -3.74
C THR A 165 1.50 -11.67 -3.95
N ARG A 166 2.71 -12.09 -4.28
CA ARG A 166 3.83 -11.17 -4.51
C ARG A 166 4.55 -11.47 -5.82
N TYR A 167 5.08 -10.43 -6.43
CA TYR A 167 6.02 -10.57 -7.53
C TYR A 167 7.43 -10.84 -7.02
N THR A 168 8.20 -11.63 -7.77
CA THR A 168 9.65 -11.69 -7.61
C THR A 168 10.32 -10.54 -8.37
N PRO A 169 11.61 -10.21 -8.07
CA PRO A 169 12.35 -9.22 -8.84
C PRO A 169 12.44 -9.56 -10.34
N GLU A 170 12.52 -10.84 -10.68
CA GLU A 170 12.61 -11.33 -12.06
C GLU A 170 11.27 -11.11 -12.80
N GLU A 171 10.15 -11.37 -12.16
CA GLU A 171 8.82 -11.10 -12.71
C GLU A 171 8.61 -9.61 -12.99
N ILE A 172 8.99 -8.74 -12.03
CA ILE A 172 8.91 -7.28 -12.22
C ILE A 172 9.84 -6.84 -13.35
N ARG A 173 11.07 -7.33 -13.40
CA ARG A 173 12.02 -6.99 -14.47
C ARG A 173 11.49 -7.37 -15.85
N ALA A 174 10.93 -8.57 -16.00
CA ALA A 174 10.33 -9.00 -17.26
C ALA A 174 9.18 -8.09 -17.71
N ILE A 175 8.36 -7.60 -16.77
CA ILE A 175 7.30 -6.62 -17.05
C ILE A 175 7.90 -5.28 -17.48
N CYS A 176 8.93 -4.79 -16.77
CA CYS A 176 9.58 -3.52 -17.09
C CYS A 176 10.24 -3.57 -18.48
N GLU A 177 10.99 -4.62 -18.78
CA GLU A 177 11.62 -4.81 -20.10
C GLU A 177 10.56 -4.81 -21.21
N PHE A 178 9.49 -5.59 -21.04
CA PHE A 178 8.38 -5.65 -22.00
C PHE A 178 7.72 -4.28 -22.23
N ALA A 179 7.49 -3.53 -21.14
CA ALA A 179 6.85 -2.21 -21.20
C ALA A 179 7.77 -1.18 -21.88
N HIS A 180 9.03 -1.10 -21.47
CA HIS A 180 10.03 -0.16 -21.98
C HIS A 180 10.32 -0.37 -23.46
N GLU A 181 10.42 -1.61 -23.94
CA GLU A 181 10.58 -1.92 -25.39
C GLU A 181 9.45 -1.32 -26.24
N ARG A 182 8.29 -1.03 -25.63
CA ARG A 182 7.09 -0.46 -26.29
C ARG A 182 6.85 1.00 -25.96
N GLY A 183 7.80 1.65 -25.29
CA GLY A 183 7.71 3.06 -24.88
C GLY A 183 6.71 3.33 -23.75
N MET A 184 6.26 2.28 -23.04
CA MET A 184 5.43 2.41 -21.84
C MET A 184 6.31 2.53 -20.59
N THR A 185 5.79 3.19 -19.55
CA THR A 185 6.40 3.25 -18.22
C THR A 185 5.75 2.24 -17.28
N VAL A 186 6.43 1.91 -16.18
CA VAL A 186 5.92 0.99 -15.15
C VAL A 186 5.70 1.74 -13.84
N HIS A 187 4.45 1.71 -13.37
CA HIS A 187 4.04 2.16 -12.05
C HIS A 187 3.88 0.94 -11.12
N LEU A 188 4.43 1.04 -9.91
CA LEU A 188 4.24 0.07 -8.85
C LEU A 188 3.40 0.67 -7.71
N ASP A 189 2.19 0.17 -7.50
CA ASP A 189 1.45 0.42 -6.28
C ASP A 189 2.10 -0.38 -5.14
N GLY A 190 2.80 0.32 -4.27
CA GLY A 190 3.50 -0.20 -3.11
C GLY A 190 2.77 0.03 -1.80
N ALA A 191 1.43 0.01 -1.79
CA ALA A 191 0.64 0.19 -0.56
C ALA A 191 1.07 -0.77 0.58
N ARG A 192 1.59 -1.95 0.24
CA ARG A 192 2.16 -2.93 1.16
C ARG A 192 3.58 -3.37 0.78
N ILE A 193 4.37 -2.47 0.24
CA ILE A 193 5.73 -2.75 -0.22
C ILE A 193 6.65 -3.24 0.91
N ALA A 194 6.42 -2.78 2.13
CA ALA A 194 7.14 -3.26 3.31
C ALA A 194 6.88 -4.75 3.58
N ASN A 195 5.63 -5.20 3.42
CA ASN A 195 5.28 -6.62 3.57
C ASN A 195 5.93 -7.48 2.48
N ALA A 196 6.03 -6.96 1.26
CA ALA A 196 6.75 -7.63 0.18
C ALA A 196 8.24 -7.74 0.47
N ALA A 197 8.88 -6.66 0.90
CA ALA A 197 10.30 -6.66 1.29
C ALA A 197 10.57 -7.68 2.42
N ALA A 198 9.70 -7.70 3.43
CA ALA A 198 9.78 -8.66 4.53
C ALA A 198 9.60 -10.12 4.07
N ALA A 199 8.72 -10.37 3.10
CA ALA A 199 8.46 -11.70 2.57
C ALA A 199 9.55 -12.19 1.62
N LEU A 200 10.15 -11.29 0.85
CA LEU A 200 11.25 -11.58 -0.08
C LEU A 200 12.61 -11.64 0.65
N ASP A 201 12.70 -11.03 1.83
CA ASP A 201 13.96 -10.75 2.54
C ASP A 201 14.98 -9.99 1.68
N LEU A 202 14.50 -9.01 0.92
CA LEU A 202 15.27 -8.21 -0.02
C LEU A 202 15.14 -6.71 0.29
N PRO A 203 16.17 -5.91 -0.03
CA PRO A 203 16.07 -4.46 0.02
C PRO A 203 15.06 -3.95 -1.03
N LEU A 204 14.45 -2.79 -0.75
CA LEU A 204 13.44 -2.20 -1.64
C LEU A 204 13.94 -2.00 -3.08
N ALA A 205 15.19 -1.57 -3.25
CA ALA A 205 15.77 -1.34 -4.57
C ALA A 205 15.74 -2.60 -5.46
N ALA A 206 15.94 -3.80 -4.87
CA ALA A 206 16.07 -5.05 -5.62
C ALA A 206 14.84 -5.38 -6.49
N PHE A 207 13.65 -5.01 -6.05
CA PHE A 207 12.38 -5.26 -6.74
C PHE A 207 11.62 -3.97 -7.11
N THR A 208 12.33 -2.83 -7.10
CA THR A 208 11.85 -1.55 -7.60
C THR A 208 12.84 -0.98 -8.62
N THR A 209 13.79 -0.16 -8.19
CA THR A 209 14.76 0.53 -9.06
C THR A 209 15.60 -0.44 -9.88
N ASP A 210 16.16 -1.49 -9.27
CA ASP A 210 17.01 -2.48 -9.93
C ASP A 210 16.21 -3.41 -10.86
N ALA A 211 14.90 -3.49 -10.66
CA ALA A 211 13.99 -4.23 -11.53
C ALA A 211 13.43 -3.38 -12.68
N GLY A 212 13.67 -2.06 -12.67
CA GLY A 212 13.29 -1.15 -13.76
C GLY A 212 11.96 -0.42 -13.54
N VAL A 213 11.39 -0.41 -12.32
CA VAL A 213 10.18 0.37 -12.01
C VAL A 213 10.47 1.87 -12.17
N ASP A 214 9.57 2.60 -12.84
CA ASP A 214 9.75 4.02 -13.11
C ASP A 214 9.19 4.91 -12.00
N VAL A 215 8.01 4.56 -11.47
CA VAL A 215 7.34 5.31 -10.41
C VAL A 215 6.73 4.36 -9.39
N LEU A 216 6.89 4.71 -8.12
CA LEU A 216 6.39 3.95 -6.99
C LEU A 216 5.40 4.79 -6.18
N SER A 217 4.20 4.27 -5.91
CA SER A 217 3.35 4.73 -4.82
C SER A 217 3.77 4.01 -3.53
N PHE A 218 4.51 4.69 -2.65
CA PHE A 218 5.06 4.08 -1.43
C PHE A 218 4.06 4.19 -0.29
N GLY A 219 3.67 3.05 0.29
CA GLY A 219 2.71 2.97 1.39
C GLY A 219 3.33 3.26 2.77
N GLY A 220 2.78 4.24 3.49
CA GLY A 220 3.15 4.56 4.86
C GLY A 220 2.04 4.24 5.87
N THR A 221 0.81 4.59 5.56
CA THR A 221 -0.34 4.45 6.48
C THR A 221 -0.54 3.01 6.95
N LYS A 222 -0.57 2.05 6.03
CA LYS A 222 -0.78 0.63 6.36
C LYS A 222 0.39 0.00 7.13
N ASN A 223 1.53 0.68 7.17
CA ASN A 223 2.72 0.26 7.92
C ASN A 223 2.91 1.07 9.22
N GLY A 224 1.83 1.58 9.79
CA GLY A 224 1.78 2.18 11.12
C GLY A 224 2.10 3.67 11.18
N MET A 225 2.07 4.41 10.06
CA MET A 225 2.00 5.87 10.08
C MET A 225 0.57 6.35 10.43
N LEU A 226 0.46 7.55 10.98
CA LEU A 226 -0.83 8.19 11.27
C LEU A 226 -1.63 8.40 9.96
N PHE A 227 -0.97 8.90 8.95
CA PHE A 227 -1.39 9.01 7.55
C PHE A 227 -0.20 9.45 6.69
N GLY A 228 -0.24 9.14 5.43
CA GLY A 228 0.73 9.60 4.45
C GLY A 228 1.26 8.47 3.58
N GLU A 229 1.32 8.80 2.32
CA GLU A 229 1.93 7.99 1.27
C GLU A 229 2.96 8.86 0.53
N ALA A 230 3.75 8.27 -0.34
CA ALA A 230 4.67 9.03 -1.17
C ALA A 230 4.65 8.55 -2.62
N VAL A 231 4.59 9.47 -3.56
CA VAL A 231 4.95 9.18 -4.96
C VAL A 231 6.46 9.34 -5.10
N VAL A 232 7.14 8.29 -5.54
CA VAL A 232 8.59 8.30 -5.72
C VAL A 232 8.90 8.07 -7.19
N LEU A 233 9.54 9.06 -7.83
CA LEU A 233 10.09 8.92 -9.18
C LEU A 233 11.44 8.21 -9.06
N LEU A 234 11.59 7.09 -9.75
CA LEU A 234 12.80 6.27 -9.76
C LEU A 234 13.64 6.50 -11.03
N THR A 235 12.97 6.78 -12.15
CA THR A 235 13.62 7.10 -13.43
C THR A 235 13.72 8.61 -13.62
N PRO A 236 14.91 9.17 -13.86
CA PRO A 236 15.10 10.60 -14.07
C PRO A 236 14.23 11.15 -15.21
N GLY A 237 13.47 12.21 -14.92
CA GLY A 237 12.69 12.94 -15.93
C GLY A 237 11.41 12.27 -16.41
N VAL A 238 11.03 11.12 -15.83
CA VAL A 238 9.83 10.34 -16.19
C VAL A 238 8.53 11.15 -16.01
N ALA A 239 8.47 12.03 -15.02
CA ALA A 239 7.29 12.85 -14.72
C ALA A 239 7.67 14.33 -14.49
N ARG A 240 7.84 15.08 -15.56
CA ARG A 240 8.33 16.46 -15.52
C ARG A 240 7.45 17.47 -14.78
N ARG A 241 6.17 17.17 -14.56
CA ARG A 241 5.18 18.09 -13.97
C ARG A 241 4.63 17.61 -12.64
N MET A 242 5.31 16.70 -11.95
CA MET A 242 4.84 16.06 -10.70
C MET A 242 4.37 17.09 -9.66
N ARG A 243 5.12 18.20 -9.45
CA ARG A 243 4.74 19.24 -8.49
C ARG A 243 3.39 19.89 -8.80
N HIS A 244 3.10 20.12 -10.07
CA HIS A 244 1.84 20.72 -10.52
C HIS A 244 0.69 19.71 -10.41
N VAL A 245 0.91 18.49 -10.84
CA VAL A 245 -0.09 17.40 -10.75
C VAL A 245 -0.46 17.16 -9.29
N ARG A 246 0.53 17.05 -8.37
CA ARG A 246 0.28 16.91 -6.93
C ARG A 246 -0.58 18.05 -6.36
N LYS A 247 -0.29 19.31 -6.74
CA LYS A 247 -1.09 20.46 -6.28
C LYS A 247 -2.49 20.46 -6.87
N LEU A 248 -2.61 20.18 -8.18
CA LEU A 248 -3.89 20.11 -8.90
C LEU A 248 -4.80 19.03 -8.31
N SER A 249 -4.24 17.88 -7.98
CA SER A 249 -4.95 16.75 -7.35
C SER A 249 -5.13 16.91 -5.83
N MET A 250 -4.92 18.11 -5.28
CA MET A 250 -5.16 18.46 -3.87
C MET A 250 -4.29 17.66 -2.87
N GLN A 251 -3.19 17.07 -3.32
CA GLN A 251 -2.31 16.22 -2.52
C GLN A 251 -1.09 16.96 -1.92
N LEU A 252 -1.05 18.29 -1.98
CA LEU A 252 0.02 19.11 -1.41
C LEU A 252 -0.40 19.69 -0.06
N ALA A 253 0.06 19.07 1.04
CA ALA A 253 -0.21 19.51 2.40
C ALA A 253 0.51 20.83 2.74
N ALA A 254 -0.17 21.76 3.42
CA ALA A 254 0.46 23.00 3.89
C ALA A 254 1.55 22.71 4.94
N LYS A 255 1.26 21.86 5.92
CA LYS A 255 2.19 21.45 6.98
C LYS A 255 2.86 20.11 6.64
N MET A 256 3.52 20.05 5.48
CA MET A 256 4.14 18.83 4.94
C MET A 256 5.15 18.20 5.90
N ARG A 257 5.83 19.01 6.72
CA ARG A 257 6.82 18.54 7.69
C ARG A 257 6.32 17.40 8.58
N PHE A 258 5.01 17.38 8.92
CA PHE A 258 4.46 16.32 9.76
C PHE A 258 4.27 14.99 9.02
N VAL A 259 4.05 15.01 7.72
CA VAL A 259 4.05 13.82 6.89
C VAL A 259 5.49 13.32 6.71
N SER A 260 6.41 14.25 6.39
CA SER A 260 7.83 13.93 6.18
C SER A 260 8.51 13.36 7.43
N ALA A 261 8.25 13.93 8.60
CA ALA A 261 8.79 13.43 9.87
C ALA A 261 8.34 12.00 10.20
N GLN A 262 7.12 11.62 9.81
CA GLN A 262 6.64 10.25 9.97
C GLN A 262 7.44 9.27 9.09
N PHE A 263 7.66 9.61 7.82
CA PHE A 263 8.48 8.81 6.91
C PHE A 263 9.93 8.70 7.39
N GLU A 264 10.52 9.80 7.89
CA GLU A 264 11.86 9.76 8.47
C GLU A 264 11.95 8.75 9.60
N ALA A 265 11.00 8.79 10.56
CA ALA A 265 10.98 7.85 11.67
C ALA A 265 10.72 6.41 11.20
N LEU A 266 9.83 6.21 10.23
CA LEU A 266 9.52 4.90 9.68
C LEU A 266 10.75 4.26 9.01
N LEU A 267 11.53 5.04 8.24
CA LEU A 267 12.60 4.58 7.35
C LEU A 267 14.01 4.77 7.92
N ALA A 268 14.20 5.54 9.00
CA ALA A 268 15.52 5.83 9.59
C ALA A 268 16.24 4.59 10.15
N GLY A 269 15.49 3.55 10.47
CA GLY A 269 16.00 2.27 10.94
C GLY A 269 15.27 1.12 10.27
N ASP A 270 14.95 0.11 11.05
CA ASP A 270 14.24 -1.09 10.60
C ASP A 270 12.75 -1.12 11.00
N LEU A 271 12.18 -0.03 11.52
CA LEU A 271 10.81 0.02 12.03
C LEU A 271 9.80 -0.46 10.99
N TRP A 272 9.91 0.07 9.75
CA TRP A 272 9.08 -0.34 8.62
C TRP A 272 9.14 -1.84 8.32
N LEU A 273 10.32 -2.45 8.46
CA LEU A 273 10.56 -3.85 8.15
C LEU A 273 10.16 -4.75 9.33
N ARG A 274 10.40 -4.33 10.58
CA ARG A 274 9.97 -5.04 11.79
C ARG A 274 8.46 -5.18 11.84
N GLY A 275 7.73 -4.07 11.63
CA GLY A 275 6.27 -4.07 11.59
C GLY A 275 5.72 -5.00 10.52
N ALA A 276 6.29 -4.95 9.31
CA ALA A 276 5.88 -5.80 8.21
C ALA A 276 6.22 -7.29 8.44
N ARG A 277 7.40 -7.60 8.98
CA ARG A 277 7.77 -8.99 9.36
C ARG A 277 6.82 -9.57 10.39
N HIS A 278 6.45 -8.75 11.39
CA HIS A 278 5.50 -9.15 12.42
C HIS A 278 4.11 -9.42 11.81
N ALA A 279 3.55 -8.49 11.04
CA ALA A 279 2.26 -8.66 10.39
C ALA A 279 2.20 -9.92 9.50
N ASN A 280 3.26 -10.17 8.71
CA ASN A 280 3.39 -11.38 7.89
C ASN A 280 3.49 -12.66 8.75
N ALA A 281 4.16 -12.61 9.90
CA ALA A 281 4.27 -13.74 10.82
C ALA A 281 2.90 -14.08 11.43
N MET A 282 2.13 -13.07 11.85
CA MET A 282 0.78 -13.26 12.39
C MET A 282 -0.17 -13.84 11.34
N ALA A 283 -0.09 -13.41 10.09
CA ALA A 283 -0.88 -13.98 9.00
C ALA A 283 -0.51 -15.47 8.74
N ARG A 284 0.77 -15.82 8.78
CA ARG A 284 1.19 -17.23 8.66
C ARG A 284 0.66 -18.06 9.82
N ARG A 285 0.81 -17.58 11.08
CA ARG A 285 0.26 -18.24 12.27
C ARG A 285 -1.25 -18.44 12.14
N LEU A 286 -1.98 -17.42 11.72
CA LEU A 286 -3.42 -17.50 11.47
C LEU A 286 -3.73 -18.59 10.43
N ALA A 287 -3.03 -18.57 9.31
CA ALA A 287 -3.24 -19.55 8.24
C ALA A 287 -2.92 -21.00 8.67
N GLU A 288 -1.88 -21.19 9.47
CA GLU A 288 -1.55 -22.51 10.04
C GLU A 288 -2.70 -23.04 10.91
N GLY A 289 -3.21 -22.22 11.83
CA GLY A 289 -4.33 -22.60 12.67
C GLY A 289 -5.64 -22.81 11.91
N VAL A 290 -5.88 -22.05 10.83
CA VAL A 290 -7.07 -22.21 9.97
C VAL A 290 -7.03 -23.52 9.20
N ARG A 291 -5.85 -24.00 8.75
CA ARG A 291 -5.73 -25.30 8.04
C ARG A 291 -6.15 -26.51 8.90
N GLU A 292 -6.16 -26.36 10.22
CA GLU A 292 -6.60 -27.38 11.18
C GLU A 292 -8.12 -27.36 11.41
N VAL A 293 -8.86 -26.41 10.80
CA VAL A 293 -10.30 -26.29 10.99
C VAL A 293 -11.03 -26.91 9.81
N ASP A 294 -11.73 -28.03 10.07
CA ASP A 294 -12.52 -28.68 9.03
C ASP A 294 -13.59 -27.75 8.45
N GLY A 295 -13.78 -27.82 7.14
CA GLY A 295 -14.76 -27.00 6.43
C GLY A 295 -14.29 -25.57 6.06
N VAL A 296 -13.09 -25.16 6.45
CA VAL A 296 -12.46 -23.90 6.02
C VAL A 296 -11.37 -24.18 5.00
N ARG A 297 -11.37 -23.42 3.89
CA ARG A 297 -10.37 -23.56 2.83
C ARG A 297 -9.64 -22.25 2.58
N ILE A 298 -8.31 -22.26 2.66
CA ILE A 298 -7.47 -21.12 2.22
C ILE A 298 -7.44 -21.10 0.68
N LEU A 299 -7.68 -19.92 0.10
CA LEU A 299 -7.89 -19.74 -1.34
C LEU A 299 -6.60 -19.40 -2.10
N HIS A 300 -5.71 -18.64 -1.47
CA HIS A 300 -4.46 -18.16 -2.06
C HIS A 300 -3.27 -18.49 -1.17
N PRO A 301 -2.04 -18.56 -1.71
CA PRO A 301 -0.83 -18.62 -0.91
C PRO A 301 -0.76 -17.42 0.05
N VAL A 302 -0.37 -17.67 1.31
CA VAL A 302 -0.21 -16.60 2.31
C VAL A 302 1.23 -16.06 2.22
N GLU A 303 1.43 -15.11 1.34
CA GLU A 303 2.74 -14.54 1.02
C GLU A 303 2.98 -13.15 1.64
N SER A 304 1.96 -12.61 2.33
CA SER A 304 2.02 -11.32 3.01
C SER A 304 1.21 -11.35 4.32
N ASN A 305 0.62 -10.23 4.70
CA ASN A 305 -0.17 -10.08 5.92
C ASN A 305 -1.66 -10.38 5.77
N ALA A 306 -2.08 -11.01 4.67
CA ALA A 306 -3.49 -11.33 4.40
C ALA A 306 -3.71 -12.84 4.25
N VAL A 307 -4.84 -13.33 4.76
CA VAL A 307 -5.35 -14.69 4.59
C VAL A 307 -6.71 -14.60 3.90
N PHE A 308 -6.82 -15.23 2.74
CA PHE A 308 -8.08 -15.38 2.01
C PHE A 308 -8.61 -16.77 2.24
N ALA A 309 -9.85 -16.87 2.73
CA ALA A 309 -10.46 -18.15 3.08
C ALA A 309 -11.91 -18.22 2.62
N ARG A 310 -12.38 -19.45 2.42
CA ARG A 310 -13.80 -19.77 2.20
C ARG A 310 -14.31 -20.63 3.33
N LEU A 311 -15.47 -20.25 3.88
CA LEU A 311 -16.19 -20.96 4.92
C LEU A 311 -17.69 -20.74 4.75
N PRO A 312 -18.58 -21.47 5.46
CA PRO A 312 -20.02 -21.26 5.39
C PRO A 312 -20.38 -19.80 5.73
N HIS A 313 -21.27 -19.21 4.95
CA HIS A 313 -21.65 -17.79 5.05
C HIS A 313 -22.20 -17.44 6.46
N ASP A 314 -23.07 -18.29 7.01
CA ASP A 314 -23.66 -18.12 8.33
C ASP A 314 -22.63 -18.18 9.47
N VAL A 315 -21.55 -18.96 9.30
CA VAL A 315 -20.39 -18.95 10.22
C VAL A 315 -19.67 -17.62 10.15
N SER A 316 -19.44 -17.09 8.95
CA SER A 316 -18.82 -15.78 8.76
C SER A 316 -19.63 -14.66 9.43
N GLU A 317 -20.96 -14.66 9.25
CA GLU A 317 -21.85 -13.68 9.89
C GLU A 317 -21.83 -13.75 11.43
N ARG A 318 -21.78 -14.98 12.00
CA ARG A 318 -21.67 -15.14 13.46
C ARG A 318 -20.31 -14.67 13.97
N LEU A 319 -19.22 -15.00 13.26
CA LEU A 319 -17.87 -14.62 13.62
C LEU A 319 -17.66 -13.10 13.53
N GLN A 320 -18.28 -12.44 12.55
CA GLN A 320 -18.25 -10.97 12.41
C GLN A 320 -18.88 -10.22 13.59
N LYS A 321 -19.71 -10.84 14.38
CA LYS A 321 -20.24 -10.24 15.63
C LYS A 321 -19.19 -10.12 16.73
N ARG A 322 -18.12 -10.90 16.63
CA ARG A 322 -17.01 -10.94 17.60
C ARG A 322 -15.76 -10.21 17.06
N TYR A 323 -15.47 -10.39 15.76
CA TYR A 323 -14.29 -9.86 15.10
C TYR A 323 -14.66 -9.18 13.80
N ARG A 324 -14.15 -7.97 13.55
CA ARG A 324 -14.36 -7.30 12.27
C ARG A 324 -13.45 -7.88 11.19
N PHE A 325 -14.04 -8.26 10.05
CA PHE A 325 -13.38 -8.60 8.79
C PHE A 325 -14.35 -8.41 7.63
N TYR A 326 -13.85 -8.45 6.39
CA TYR A 326 -14.67 -8.26 5.20
C TYR A 326 -14.96 -9.56 4.48
N PHE A 327 -16.16 -9.67 3.90
CA PHE A 327 -16.35 -10.55 2.75
C PHE A 327 -15.53 -10.01 1.59
N TRP A 328 -14.79 -10.89 0.92
CA TRP A 328 -14.05 -10.58 -0.30
C TRP A 328 -14.90 -10.86 -1.53
N ASP A 329 -15.60 -11.98 -1.54
CA ASP A 329 -16.68 -12.32 -2.46
C ASP A 329 -17.83 -12.88 -1.62
N GLU A 330 -18.86 -12.07 -1.42
CA GLU A 330 -20.00 -12.42 -0.57
C GLU A 330 -20.80 -13.58 -1.17
N ALA A 331 -20.94 -13.62 -2.51
CA ALA A 331 -21.70 -14.68 -3.18
C ALA A 331 -21.00 -16.05 -3.08
N ALA A 332 -19.67 -16.06 -3.08
CA ALA A 332 -18.86 -17.27 -2.93
C ALA A 332 -18.60 -17.67 -1.46
N GLY A 333 -18.88 -16.79 -0.50
CA GLY A 333 -18.55 -16.96 0.91
C GLY A 333 -17.06 -16.78 1.20
N ASP A 334 -16.36 -16.03 0.34
CA ASP A 334 -14.95 -15.74 0.49
C ASP A 334 -14.74 -14.57 1.44
N VAL A 335 -13.80 -14.69 2.36
CA VAL A 335 -13.44 -13.67 3.33
C VAL A 335 -11.96 -13.34 3.23
N ARG A 336 -11.60 -12.12 3.65
CA ARG A 336 -10.22 -11.71 3.85
C ARG A 336 -9.98 -11.38 5.32
N TRP A 337 -8.96 -12.00 5.90
CA TRP A 337 -8.44 -11.69 7.22
C TRP A 337 -7.05 -11.08 7.09
N MET A 338 -6.88 -9.89 7.68
CA MET A 338 -5.66 -9.11 7.54
C MET A 338 -5.04 -8.83 8.90
N CYS A 339 -3.76 -9.13 9.04
CA CYS A 339 -2.96 -8.79 10.21
C CYS A 339 -2.21 -7.48 10.01
N SER A 340 -1.95 -6.77 11.10
CA SER A 340 -1.22 -5.51 11.13
C SER A 340 0.00 -5.60 12.05
N PHE A 341 0.76 -4.50 12.12
CA PHE A 341 1.99 -4.45 12.93
C PHE A 341 1.74 -4.63 14.44
N ASP A 342 0.51 -4.45 14.90
CA ASP A 342 0.09 -4.54 16.30
C ASP A 342 -0.82 -5.75 16.60
N THR A 343 -1.06 -6.63 15.63
CA THR A 343 -1.77 -7.90 15.85
C THR A 343 -0.93 -8.79 16.79
N THR A 344 -1.52 -9.30 17.87
CA THR A 344 -0.81 -10.13 18.85
C THR A 344 -1.05 -11.63 18.63
N ASP A 345 -0.25 -12.47 19.27
CA ASP A 345 -0.48 -13.92 19.29
C ASP A 345 -1.84 -14.25 19.91
N GLU A 346 -2.22 -13.52 20.98
CA GLU A 346 -3.49 -13.68 21.68
C GLU A 346 -4.68 -13.31 20.79
N ASP A 347 -4.54 -12.30 19.94
CA ASP A 347 -5.58 -11.93 18.96
C ASP A 347 -5.83 -13.08 17.96
N VAL A 348 -4.74 -13.67 17.45
CA VAL A 348 -4.82 -14.80 16.52
C VAL A 348 -5.41 -16.04 17.20
N ASP A 349 -4.96 -16.38 18.39
CA ASP A 349 -5.44 -17.56 19.13
C ASP A 349 -6.91 -17.40 19.53
N GLY A 350 -7.31 -16.20 19.95
CA GLY A 350 -8.70 -15.87 20.25
C GLY A 350 -9.61 -16.00 19.02
N PHE A 351 -9.14 -15.49 17.87
CA PHE A 351 -9.85 -15.64 16.61
C PHE A 351 -10.01 -17.10 16.18
N LEU A 352 -8.94 -17.90 16.24
CA LEU A 352 -8.95 -19.33 15.90
C LEU A 352 -9.89 -20.12 16.83
N THR A 353 -9.92 -19.78 18.12
CA THR A 353 -10.84 -20.38 19.08
C THR A 353 -12.29 -20.07 18.69
N ALA A 354 -12.59 -18.80 18.40
CA ALA A 354 -13.92 -18.40 17.97
C ALA A 354 -14.34 -19.08 16.65
N LEU A 355 -13.43 -19.19 15.69
CA LEU A 355 -13.67 -19.86 14.42
C LEU A 355 -14.05 -21.34 14.64
N ARG A 356 -13.30 -22.07 15.48
CA ARG A 356 -13.61 -23.49 15.82
C ARG A 356 -14.97 -23.61 16.51
N GLU A 357 -15.30 -22.72 17.43
CA GLU A 357 -16.59 -22.69 18.12
C GLU A 357 -17.75 -22.47 17.14
N GLU A 358 -17.62 -21.54 16.21
CA GLU A 358 -18.69 -21.23 15.26
C GLU A 358 -18.84 -22.30 14.16
N MET A 359 -17.74 -22.98 13.79
CA MET A 359 -17.78 -24.13 12.87
C MET A 359 -18.40 -25.37 13.50
N ALA A 360 -18.35 -25.54 14.84
CA ALA A 360 -18.91 -26.66 15.55
C ALA A 360 -20.44 -26.55 15.82
N ARG A 361 -21.04 -25.41 15.55
CA ARG A 361 -22.49 -25.14 15.71
C ARG A 361 -23.27 -25.55 14.48
#